data_ea2ff7c31e08be22e65c22dc0a8c0236
#
_entry.id   ea2ff7c31e08be22e65c22dc0a8c0236
#
_cell.length_a   1.000
_cell.length_b   1.000
_cell.length_c   1.000
_cell.angle_alpha   90.00
_cell.angle_beta   90.00
_cell.angle_gamma   90.00
#
_symmetry.space_group_name_H-M   'P 1'
#
loop_
_entity.id
_entity.type
_entity.pdbx_description
1 polymer ?
#
loop_
_entity_poly.entity_id
_entity_poly.type
_entity_poly.pdbx_seq_one_letter_code
_entity_poly.pdbx_strand_id
1 'polypeptide(L)'
;MKNTIFLLLFVFGLFACEDDDSIFELSTDGLEVKFTPVAGGAMMYYKLPNNSDIFAVNVRYKNWQGQDVLKTSGYSGDSLLLDGFTRGLEGINARISFVNHHNEESEALDYQFTTLDSAPWSFFDDLIVRSSWNGFQVIYKSPSVVTGMVHIFYLGINPLTQKEDTILMQSLPLSQQGDTLNFIQQQERSSNTIIVRTEDFQGYRVRQEIYPDIDAFRAEQWPMSASDFNDF
;
A
#
# COMPACT_ATOMS: atom_id res chain seq x y z
N MET A 1 -56.55 8.32 -35.15
CA MET A 1 -56.76 8.29 -33.71
C MET A 1 -56.14 7.13 -32.94
N LYS A 2 -55.88 5.95 -33.51
CA LYS A 2 -55.26 4.80 -32.83
C LYS A 2 -53.75 5.00 -32.47
N ASN A 3 -53.02 5.72 -33.33
CA ASN A 3 -51.57 5.93 -33.13
C ASN A 3 -51.23 7.01 -32.05
N THR A 4 -52.16 7.94 -31.80
CA THR A 4 -51.95 9.01 -30.81
C THR A 4 -52.10 8.52 -29.38
N ILE A 5 -52.94 7.48 -29.16
CA ILE A 5 -53.14 6.87 -27.81
C ILE A 5 -51.89 6.02 -27.46
N PHE A 6 -51.22 5.39 -28.44
CA PHE A 6 -50.01 4.60 -28.17
C PHE A 6 -48.80 5.49 -27.83
N LEU A 7 -48.71 6.68 -28.43
CA LEU A 7 -47.65 7.64 -28.10
C LEU A 7 -47.86 8.25 -26.70
N LEU A 8 -49.10 8.47 -26.28
CA LEU A 8 -49.42 9.04 -24.95
C LEU A 8 -49.10 8.03 -23.83
N LEU A 9 -49.29 6.71 -24.04
CA LEU A 9 -48.95 5.66 -23.09
C LEU A 9 -47.44 5.46 -22.93
N PHE A 10 -46.63 5.75 -23.99
CA PHE A 10 -45.18 5.64 -23.89
C PHE A 10 -44.54 6.82 -23.12
N VAL A 11 -45.16 8.00 -23.12
CA VAL A 11 -44.66 9.18 -22.41
C VAL A 11 -44.91 9.06 -20.89
N PHE A 12 -45.97 8.35 -20.44
CA PHE A 12 -46.23 8.11 -19.01
C PHE A 12 -45.32 7.06 -18.36
N GLY A 13 -44.64 6.21 -19.17
CA GLY A 13 -43.73 5.19 -18.66
C GLY A 13 -42.32 5.69 -18.31
N LEU A 14 -41.97 6.95 -18.57
CA LEU A 14 -40.64 7.51 -18.34
C LEU A 14 -40.49 8.28 -16.99
N PHE A 15 -41.54 8.35 -16.20
CA PHE A 15 -41.50 9.07 -14.91
C PHE A 15 -41.53 8.16 -13.68
N ALA A 16 -41.28 6.85 -13.84
CA ALA A 16 -41.29 5.90 -12.73
C ALA A 16 -39.86 5.45 -12.38
N CYS A 17 -39.01 6.40 -12.02
CA CYS A 17 -37.83 6.20 -11.19
C CYS A 17 -37.54 7.53 -10.50
N GLU A 18 -38.34 7.89 -9.51
CA GLU A 18 -37.85 8.69 -8.40
C GLU A 18 -37.12 7.67 -7.53
N ASP A 19 -35.79 7.69 -7.55
CA ASP A 19 -34.99 7.17 -6.45
C ASP A 19 -35.34 8.09 -5.26
N ASP A 20 -36.26 7.64 -4.45
CA ASP A 20 -36.55 8.25 -3.16
C ASP A 20 -35.31 7.96 -2.29
N ASP A 21 -34.31 8.85 -2.37
CA ASP A 21 -33.14 8.85 -1.47
C ASP A 21 -33.66 9.21 -0.06
N SER A 22 -34.43 8.30 0.53
CA SER A 22 -34.88 8.44 1.90
C SER A 22 -33.66 8.43 2.81
N ILE A 23 -33.38 9.57 3.43
CA ILE A 23 -32.29 9.70 4.38
C ILE A 23 -32.75 9.06 5.70
N PHE A 24 -31.99 8.06 6.13
CA PHE A 24 -32.20 7.43 7.42
C PHE A 24 -31.76 8.37 8.55
N GLU A 25 -32.71 8.88 9.35
CA GLU A 25 -32.39 9.71 10.51
C GLU A 25 -31.86 8.85 11.66
N LEU A 26 -30.62 9.14 12.08
CA LEU A 26 -29.96 8.43 13.17
C LEU A 26 -29.62 9.37 14.33
N SER A 27 -30.05 8.98 15.56
CA SER A 27 -29.49 9.60 16.76
C SER A 27 -28.04 9.15 16.95
N THR A 28 -27.13 10.09 17.13
CA THR A 28 -25.71 9.83 17.42
C THR A 28 -25.42 9.61 18.90
N ASP A 29 -26.44 9.55 19.76
CA ASP A 29 -26.28 9.33 21.19
C ASP A 29 -25.63 7.97 21.48
N GLY A 30 -24.45 8.00 22.12
CA GLY A 30 -23.65 6.81 22.44
C GLY A 30 -22.75 6.36 21.31
N LEU A 31 -22.66 7.07 20.18
CA LEU A 31 -21.65 6.85 19.18
C LEU A 31 -20.27 7.27 19.70
N GLU A 32 -19.32 6.35 19.68
CA GLU A 32 -17.93 6.62 19.99
C GLU A 32 -17.08 6.24 18.76
N VAL A 33 -16.21 7.12 18.31
CA VAL A 33 -15.29 6.88 17.21
C VAL A 33 -13.88 7.30 17.61
N LYS A 34 -12.92 6.39 17.45
CA LYS A 34 -11.51 6.63 17.75
C LYS A 34 -10.64 6.09 16.63
N PHE A 35 -9.64 6.86 16.22
CA PHE A 35 -8.63 6.42 15.24
C PHE A 35 -7.30 6.18 15.94
N THR A 36 -6.63 5.11 15.53
CA THR A 36 -5.26 4.80 15.93
C THR A 36 -4.42 4.69 14.66
N PRO A 37 -3.40 5.55 14.46
CA PRO A 37 -2.52 5.46 13.30
C PRO A 37 -1.82 4.10 13.24
N VAL A 38 -1.75 3.52 12.04
CA VAL A 38 -1.02 2.29 11.74
C VAL A 38 -0.21 2.47 10.47
N ALA A 39 0.71 1.55 10.19
CA ALA A 39 1.52 1.58 8.97
C ALA A 39 0.63 1.54 7.72
N GLY A 40 0.72 2.60 6.89
CA GLY A 40 -0.06 2.74 5.67
C GLY A 40 -1.55 3.01 5.87
N GLY A 41 -1.97 3.43 7.07
CA GLY A 41 -3.37 3.69 7.33
C GLY A 41 -3.70 4.08 8.77
N ALA A 42 -4.96 3.87 9.14
CA ALA A 42 -5.44 4.00 10.51
C ALA A 42 -6.44 2.88 10.85
N MET A 43 -6.42 2.42 12.08
CA MET A 43 -7.47 1.57 12.61
C MET A 43 -8.54 2.45 13.25
N MET A 44 -9.73 2.44 12.69
CA MET A 44 -10.91 3.06 13.28
C MET A 44 -11.54 2.05 14.25
N TYR A 45 -11.71 2.44 15.49
CA TYR A 45 -12.51 1.75 16.50
C TYR A 45 -13.79 2.52 16.71
N TYR A 46 -14.92 1.83 16.79
CA TYR A 46 -16.21 2.49 16.98
C TYR A 46 -17.14 1.67 17.84
N LYS A 47 -18.02 2.38 18.52
CA LYS A 47 -19.16 1.81 19.22
C LYS A 47 -20.42 2.43 18.63
N LEU A 48 -21.30 1.58 18.16
CA LEU A 48 -22.55 2.04 17.55
C LEU A 48 -23.50 2.62 18.60
N PRO A 49 -24.31 3.60 18.21
CA PRO A 49 -25.41 4.05 19.05
C PRO A 49 -26.42 2.91 19.28
N ASN A 50 -27.22 3.04 20.32
CA ASN A 50 -28.23 2.04 20.68
C ASN A 50 -29.43 2.12 19.71
N ASN A 51 -29.21 1.72 18.46
CA ASN A 51 -30.22 1.67 17.42
C ASN A 51 -30.19 0.29 16.75
N SER A 52 -31.31 -0.43 16.79
CA SER A 52 -31.43 -1.77 16.22
C SER A 52 -31.50 -1.80 14.69
N ASP A 53 -31.70 -0.64 14.06
CA ASP A 53 -31.89 -0.55 12.62
C ASP A 53 -30.55 -0.42 11.84
N ILE A 54 -29.43 -0.20 12.53
CA ILE A 54 -28.11 -0.13 11.89
C ILE A 54 -27.70 -1.52 11.41
N PHE A 55 -27.46 -1.64 10.11
CA PHE A 55 -26.98 -2.84 9.45
C PHE A 55 -25.48 -2.77 9.15
N ALA A 56 -24.99 -1.60 8.69
CA ALA A 56 -23.59 -1.41 8.33
C ALA A 56 -23.09 0.00 8.61
N VAL A 57 -21.79 0.14 8.71
CA VAL A 57 -21.04 1.40 8.81
C VAL A 57 -20.24 1.59 7.54
N ASN A 58 -20.45 2.70 6.86
CA ASN A 58 -19.69 3.12 5.70
C ASN A 58 -18.69 4.21 6.07
N VAL A 59 -17.46 4.10 5.59
CA VAL A 59 -16.42 5.12 5.75
C VAL A 59 -15.88 5.49 4.39
N ARG A 60 -16.00 6.75 4.00
CA ARG A 60 -15.49 7.30 2.74
C ARG A 60 -14.33 8.23 3.01
N TYR A 61 -13.25 8.05 2.29
CA TYR A 61 -12.07 8.90 2.36
C TYR A 61 -11.31 8.88 1.03
N LYS A 62 -10.28 9.72 0.89
CA LYS A 62 -9.38 9.67 -0.27
C LYS A 62 -8.06 9.00 0.12
N ASN A 63 -7.60 8.06 -0.71
CA ASN A 63 -6.29 7.44 -0.55
C ASN A 63 -5.16 8.42 -0.93
N TRP A 64 -3.90 7.96 -0.86
CA TRP A 64 -2.73 8.78 -1.20
C TRP A 64 -2.70 9.28 -2.64
N GLN A 65 -3.43 8.64 -3.57
CA GLN A 65 -3.58 9.05 -4.96
C GLN A 65 -4.74 10.02 -5.18
N GLY A 66 -5.50 10.36 -4.13
CA GLY A 66 -6.70 11.19 -4.21
C GLY A 66 -7.93 10.46 -4.75
N GLN A 67 -7.87 9.12 -4.85
CA GLN A 67 -9.00 8.29 -5.28
C GLN A 67 -9.97 8.10 -4.11
N ASP A 68 -11.26 8.11 -4.42
CA ASP A 68 -12.29 7.85 -3.44
C ASP A 68 -12.30 6.36 -3.04
N VAL A 69 -12.25 6.11 -1.73
CA VAL A 69 -12.28 4.78 -1.11
C VAL A 69 -13.53 4.68 -0.24
N LEU A 70 -14.27 3.59 -0.40
CA LEU A 70 -15.36 3.20 0.49
C LEU A 70 -14.93 1.94 1.24
N LYS A 71 -14.96 2.00 2.56
CA LYS A 71 -14.84 0.84 3.45
C LYS A 71 -16.16 0.63 4.18
N THR A 72 -16.57 -0.62 4.30
CA THR A 72 -17.81 -0.99 4.97
C THR A 72 -17.53 -2.05 6.03
N SER A 73 -18.15 -1.91 7.19
CA SER A 73 -18.18 -2.92 8.24
C SER A 73 -19.62 -3.19 8.65
N GLY A 74 -19.92 -4.46 8.94
CA GLY A 74 -21.25 -4.85 9.44
C GLY A 74 -21.50 -4.35 10.87
N TYR A 75 -22.76 -4.39 11.29
CA TYR A 75 -23.22 -3.93 12.61
C TYR A 75 -22.55 -4.64 13.81
N SER A 76 -22.05 -5.86 13.60
CA SER A 76 -21.34 -6.63 14.65
C SER A 76 -19.85 -6.30 14.73
N GLY A 77 -19.32 -5.46 13.84
CA GLY A 77 -17.95 -4.99 13.87
C GLY A 77 -17.77 -3.89 14.93
N ASP A 78 -16.55 -3.79 15.44
CA ASP A 78 -16.10 -2.74 16.38
C ASP A 78 -14.89 -1.98 15.85
N SER A 79 -14.36 -2.40 14.72
CA SER A 79 -13.15 -1.83 14.13
C SER A 79 -13.14 -1.96 12.61
N LEU A 80 -12.42 -1.04 11.94
CA LEU A 80 -12.27 -0.98 10.49
C LEU A 80 -10.90 -0.40 10.12
N LEU A 81 -10.16 -1.10 9.27
CA LEU A 81 -8.89 -0.61 8.74
C LEU A 81 -9.11 0.35 7.57
N LEU A 82 -8.64 1.59 7.72
CA LEU A 82 -8.59 2.61 6.67
C LEU A 82 -7.18 2.65 6.09
N ASP A 83 -6.96 1.90 5.02
CA ASP A 83 -5.67 1.72 4.36
C ASP A 83 -5.55 2.55 3.06
N GLY A 84 -4.46 2.34 2.31
CA GLY A 84 -4.23 2.99 1.02
C GLY A 84 -3.35 4.23 1.12
N PHE A 85 -2.43 4.28 2.10
CA PHE A 85 -1.46 5.37 2.26
C PHE A 85 -0.04 4.83 2.20
N THR A 86 0.83 5.58 1.54
CA THR A 86 2.26 5.25 1.44
C THR A 86 3.08 5.94 2.51
N ARG A 87 2.63 7.11 2.96
CA ARG A 87 3.32 7.94 3.96
C ARG A 87 2.41 8.30 5.12
N GLY A 88 3.05 8.66 6.24
CA GLY A 88 2.37 9.29 7.36
C GLY A 88 1.81 10.66 6.95
N LEU A 89 0.52 10.84 7.15
CA LEU A 89 -0.23 12.06 6.86
C LEU A 89 -1.13 12.39 8.04
N GLU A 90 -1.33 13.67 8.29
CA GLU A 90 -2.23 14.18 9.32
C GLU A 90 -3.45 14.86 8.70
N GLY A 91 -4.56 14.86 9.43
CA GLY A 91 -5.77 15.59 9.05
C GLY A 91 -6.49 15.04 7.82
N ILE A 92 -6.43 13.73 7.60
CA ILE A 92 -7.14 13.07 6.50
C ILE A 92 -8.62 13.06 6.83
N ASN A 93 -9.44 13.64 5.95
CA ASN A 93 -10.88 13.67 6.14
C ASN A 93 -11.50 12.30 5.87
N ALA A 94 -12.35 11.84 6.80
CA ALA A 94 -13.18 10.66 6.67
C ALA A 94 -14.64 11.04 6.91
N ARG A 95 -15.55 10.54 6.08
CA ARG A 95 -16.99 10.68 6.21
C ARG A 95 -17.58 9.34 6.61
N ILE A 96 -18.19 9.29 7.79
CA ILE A 96 -18.80 8.09 8.36
C ILE A 96 -20.32 8.21 8.25
N SER A 97 -20.95 7.22 7.66
CA SER A 97 -22.40 7.10 7.57
C SER A 97 -22.84 5.69 7.97
N PHE A 98 -24.11 5.55 8.28
CA PHE A 98 -24.71 4.30 8.71
C PHE A 98 -25.75 3.86 7.70
N VAL A 99 -25.87 2.57 7.46
CA VAL A 99 -26.85 1.98 6.56
C VAL A 99 -27.81 1.14 7.38
N ASN A 100 -29.12 1.27 7.14
CA ASN A 100 -30.14 0.46 7.79
C ASN A 100 -30.45 -0.83 7.02
N HIS A 101 -31.36 -1.65 7.53
CA HIS A 101 -31.80 -2.90 6.88
C HIS A 101 -32.55 -2.68 5.56
N HIS A 102 -32.96 -1.46 5.24
CA HIS A 102 -33.62 -1.08 3.98
C HIS A 102 -32.66 -0.52 2.95
N ASN A 103 -31.33 -0.49 3.25
CA ASN A 103 -30.26 0.13 2.45
C ASN A 103 -30.38 1.67 2.35
N GLU A 104 -31.08 2.31 3.28
CA GLU A 104 -31.07 3.74 3.39
C GLU A 104 -29.85 4.19 4.16
N GLU A 105 -29.20 5.26 3.71
CA GLU A 105 -27.95 5.76 4.30
C GLU A 105 -28.24 7.05 5.11
N SER A 106 -27.65 7.15 6.31
CA SER A 106 -27.75 8.34 7.16
C SER A 106 -26.95 9.51 6.61
N GLU A 107 -27.18 10.72 7.14
CA GLU A 107 -26.23 11.81 6.99
C GLU A 107 -24.84 11.37 7.43
N ALA A 108 -23.81 11.82 6.67
CA ALA A 108 -22.42 11.49 6.98
C ALA A 108 -21.85 12.46 8.03
N LEU A 109 -21.13 11.90 9.00
CA LEU A 109 -20.38 12.61 10.02
C LEU A 109 -18.94 12.80 9.58
N ASP A 110 -18.41 14.01 9.69
CA ASP A 110 -17.04 14.33 9.32
C ASP A 110 -16.08 14.09 10.48
N TYR A 111 -15.03 13.34 10.21
CA TYR A 111 -13.93 13.04 11.12
C TYR A 111 -12.59 13.29 10.44
N GLN A 112 -11.53 13.30 11.24
CA GLN A 112 -10.16 13.33 10.73
C GLN A 112 -9.32 12.24 11.39
N PHE A 113 -8.40 11.68 10.62
CA PHE A 113 -7.46 10.70 11.12
C PHE A 113 -6.03 10.96 10.63
N THR A 114 -5.08 10.26 11.23
CA THR A 114 -3.65 10.32 10.93
C THR A 114 -3.18 8.93 10.56
N THR A 115 -2.20 8.83 9.66
CA THR A 115 -1.57 7.57 9.25
C THR A 115 -0.10 7.55 9.61
N LEU A 116 0.53 6.37 9.59
CA LEU A 116 1.98 6.20 9.66
C LEU A 116 2.54 5.80 8.29
N ASP A 117 3.86 5.93 8.12
CA ASP A 117 4.55 5.47 6.93
C ASP A 117 4.28 3.98 6.70
N SER A 118 4.03 3.62 5.45
CA SER A 118 3.79 2.22 5.08
C SER A 118 5.08 1.40 5.16
N ALA A 119 4.96 0.08 5.24
CA ALA A 119 6.10 -0.82 5.22
C ALA A 119 7.02 -0.63 4.00
N PRO A 120 6.50 -0.50 2.76
CA PRO A 120 7.32 -0.20 1.58
C PRO A 120 8.06 1.14 1.66
N TRP A 121 7.53 2.13 2.39
CA TRP A 121 8.22 3.40 2.60
C TRP A 121 9.32 3.28 3.64
N SER A 122 9.01 2.74 4.83
CA SER A 122 9.95 2.60 5.95
C SER A 122 11.03 1.53 5.72
N PHE A 123 10.89 0.71 4.69
CA PHE A 123 11.88 -0.32 4.33
C PHE A 123 13.31 0.25 4.22
N PHE A 124 13.45 1.47 3.74
CA PHE A 124 14.75 2.11 3.51
C PHE A 124 15.40 2.68 4.77
N ASP A 125 14.67 2.80 5.87
CA ASP A 125 15.18 3.46 7.09
C ASP A 125 16.31 2.65 7.74
N ASP A 126 16.25 1.31 7.64
CA ASP A 126 17.26 0.38 8.17
C ASP A 126 17.94 -0.43 7.05
N LEU A 127 17.81 -0.01 5.78
CA LEU A 127 18.38 -0.73 4.64
C LEU A 127 19.89 -0.48 4.54
N ILE A 128 20.65 -1.57 4.43
CA ILE A 128 22.10 -1.55 4.16
C ILE A 128 22.36 -2.30 2.87
N VAL A 129 22.94 -1.61 1.90
CA VAL A 129 23.47 -2.20 0.67
C VAL A 129 24.98 -2.08 0.71
N ARG A 130 25.71 -3.21 0.63
CA ARG A 130 27.17 -3.21 0.72
C ARG A 130 27.81 -4.26 -0.16
N SER A 131 29.09 -4.05 -0.44
CA SER A 131 29.95 -4.99 -1.13
C SER A 131 30.06 -6.33 -0.40
N SER A 132 30.19 -7.42 -1.16
CA SER A 132 30.39 -8.78 -0.66
C SER A 132 31.29 -9.59 -1.63
N TRP A 133 31.63 -10.81 -1.24
CA TRP A 133 32.38 -11.71 -2.08
C TRP A 133 31.64 -12.08 -3.37
N ASN A 134 32.27 -11.79 -4.50
CA ASN A 134 31.72 -11.98 -5.85
C ASN A 134 30.35 -11.28 -6.08
N GLY A 135 30.00 -10.25 -5.29
CA GLY A 135 28.74 -9.57 -5.46
C GLY A 135 28.45 -8.55 -4.36
N PHE A 136 27.24 -8.55 -3.86
CA PHE A 136 26.79 -7.60 -2.86
C PHE A 136 25.81 -8.22 -1.88
N GLN A 137 25.58 -7.54 -0.76
CA GLN A 137 24.57 -7.88 0.24
C GLN A 137 23.54 -6.78 0.36
N VAL A 138 22.32 -7.20 0.56
CA VAL A 138 21.20 -6.33 0.97
C VAL A 138 20.72 -6.82 2.33
N ILE A 139 20.83 -5.99 3.34
CA ILE A 139 20.43 -6.29 4.72
C ILE A 139 19.32 -5.34 5.08
N TYR A 140 18.21 -5.85 5.57
CA TYR A 140 17.07 -5.04 5.97
C TYR A 140 16.41 -5.59 7.22
N LYS A 141 15.77 -4.69 7.97
CA LYS A 141 14.80 -5.04 9.00
C LYS A 141 13.42 -4.78 8.42
N SER A 142 12.52 -5.71 8.62
CA SER A 142 11.17 -5.53 8.14
C SER A 142 10.37 -4.66 9.10
N PRO A 143 9.56 -3.73 8.60
CA PRO A 143 8.54 -3.09 9.39
C PRO A 143 7.48 -4.12 9.86
N SER A 144 6.71 -3.76 10.87
CA SER A 144 5.80 -4.66 11.60
C SER A 144 4.67 -5.29 10.75
N VAL A 145 4.38 -4.77 9.56
CA VAL A 145 3.29 -5.23 8.70
C VAL A 145 3.78 -5.40 7.27
N VAL A 146 3.53 -6.57 6.67
CA VAL A 146 3.82 -6.83 5.26
C VAL A 146 2.72 -6.20 4.41
N THR A 147 3.04 -5.13 3.68
CA THR A 147 2.07 -4.39 2.84
C THR A 147 2.54 -4.18 1.41
N GLY A 148 3.61 -4.86 0.97
CA GLY A 148 4.15 -4.67 -0.38
C GLY A 148 5.30 -5.59 -0.72
N MET A 149 5.96 -5.25 -1.82
CA MET A 149 7.07 -5.98 -2.41
C MET A 149 8.32 -5.12 -2.46
N VAL A 150 9.49 -5.77 -2.39
CA VAL A 150 10.77 -5.15 -2.71
C VAL A 150 11.39 -5.81 -3.93
N HIS A 151 11.97 -5.01 -4.81
CA HIS A 151 12.66 -5.43 -6.02
C HIS A 151 14.10 -4.91 -5.98
N ILE A 152 15.05 -5.81 -6.20
CA ILE A 152 16.47 -5.53 -6.19
C ILE A 152 17.00 -5.69 -7.61
N PHE A 153 17.62 -4.62 -8.12
CA PHE A 153 18.18 -4.56 -9.46
C PHE A 153 19.64 -4.17 -9.40
N TYR A 154 20.37 -4.45 -10.47
CA TYR A 154 21.64 -3.80 -10.78
C TYR A 154 21.59 -3.11 -12.14
N LEU A 155 22.44 -2.12 -12.37
CA LEU A 155 22.66 -1.58 -13.70
C LEU A 155 23.59 -2.52 -14.47
N GLY A 156 23.15 -2.98 -15.62
CA GLY A 156 23.88 -3.89 -16.47
C GLY A 156 23.55 -3.69 -17.94
N ILE A 157 24.28 -4.38 -18.81
CA ILE A 157 23.96 -4.38 -20.25
C ILE A 157 22.87 -5.42 -20.50
N ASN A 158 21.72 -4.97 -20.96
CA ASN A 158 20.63 -5.85 -21.34
C ASN A 158 21.06 -6.69 -22.56
N PRO A 159 21.08 -8.02 -22.48
CA PRO A 159 21.60 -8.88 -23.54
C PRO A 159 20.77 -8.80 -24.85
N LEU A 160 19.51 -8.37 -24.77
CA LEU A 160 18.64 -8.26 -25.95
C LEU A 160 18.82 -6.92 -26.66
N THR A 161 18.92 -5.83 -25.92
CA THR A 161 18.96 -4.45 -26.48
C THR A 161 20.38 -3.92 -26.63
N GLN A 162 21.39 -4.57 -25.99
CA GLN A 162 22.79 -4.13 -25.90
C GLN A 162 22.93 -2.70 -25.33
N LYS A 163 21.99 -2.28 -24.52
CA LYS A 163 21.96 -0.97 -23.85
C LYS A 163 21.98 -1.18 -22.34
N GLU A 164 22.46 -0.15 -21.65
CA GLU A 164 22.36 -0.12 -20.19
C GLU A 164 20.89 -0.13 -19.76
N ASP A 165 20.58 -0.98 -18.81
CA ASP A 165 19.23 -1.19 -18.29
C ASP A 165 19.28 -1.66 -16.84
N THR A 166 18.14 -1.57 -16.16
CA THR A 166 17.94 -2.13 -14.82
C THR A 166 17.62 -3.62 -14.94
N ILE A 167 18.53 -4.46 -14.48
CA ILE A 167 18.38 -5.91 -14.50
C ILE A 167 17.86 -6.39 -13.14
N LEU A 168 16.66 -6.97 -13.14
CA LEU A 168 16.06 -7.53 -11.93
C LEU A 168 16.84 -8.75 -11.45
N MET A 169 17.25 -8.73 -10.18
CA MET A 169 17.88 -9.88 -9.53
C MET A 169 16.88 -10.68 -8.70
N GLN A 170 16.07 -9.98 -7.91
CA GLN A 170 15.10 -10.63 -7.04
C GLN A 170 13.91 -9.73 -6.73
N SER A 171 12.77 -10.36 -6.58
CA SER A 171 11.54 -9.76 -6.00
C SER A 171 11.12 -10.61 -4.81
N LEU A 172 10.79 -9.97 -3.71
CA LEU A 172 10.33 -10.65 -2.50
C LEU A 172 9.28 -9.80 -1.76
N PRO A 173 8.34 -10.45 -1.04
CA PRO A 173 7.47 -9.72 -0.13
C PRO A 173 8.30 -9.18 1.05
N LEU A 174 7.87 -8.06 1.60
CA LEU A 174 8.48 -7.53 2.81
C LEU A 174 8.20 -8.49 3.97
N SER A 175 9.26 -9.02 4.57
CA SER A 175 9.19 -9.99 5.66
C SER A 175 9.22 -9.28 7.01
N GLN A 176 8.40 -9.71 7.96
CA GLN A 176 8.38 -9.16 9.32
C GLN A 176 9.66 -9.42 10.14
N GLN A 177 10.51 -10.34 9.69
CA GLN A 177 11.71 -10.71 10.43
C GLN A 177 12.98 -10.01 9.94
N GLY A 178 12.91 -9.35 8.78
CA GLY A 178 14.10 -8.89 8.09
C GLY A 178 14.93 -10.04 7.54
N ASP A 179 15.97 -9.73 6.79
CA ASP A 179 16.86 -10.73 6.19
C ASP A 179 18.20 -10.14 5.76
N THR A 180 19.15 -11.05 5.44
CA THR A 180 20.42 -10.74 4.80
C THR A 180 20.50 -11.50 3.48
N LEU A 181 20.28 -10.80 2.38
CA LEU A 181 20.30 -11.36 1.04
C LEU A 181 21.72 -11.23 0.46
N ASN A 182 22.26 -12.35 0.00
CA ASN A 182 23.56 -12.40 -0.65
C ASN A 182 23.38 -12.61 -2.15
N PHE A 183 23.89 -11.69 -2.95
CA PHE A 183 23.82 -11.75 -4.40
C PHE A 183 25.21 -12.01 -4.96
N ILE A 184 25.37 -13.16 -5.60
CA ILE A 184 26.57 -13.48 -6.39
C ILE A 184 26.29 -13.05 -7.83
N GLN A 185 27.10 -12.13 -8.34
CA GLN A 185 26.94 -11.64 -9.68
C GLN A 185 28.00 -12.19 -10.60
N GLN A 186 27.57 -13.01 -11.55
CA GLN A 186 28.42 -13.64 -12.54
C GLN A 186 28.57 -12.83 -13.84
N GLN A 187 27.69 -11.88 -14.09
CA GLN A 187 27.71 -11.06 -15.31
C GLN A 187 28.52 -9.78 -15.12
N GLU A 188 29.10 -9.28 -16.18
CA GLU A 188 29.73 -7.97 -16.19
C GLU A 188 28.65 -6.90 -15.96
N ARG A 189 28.87 -6.08 -14.96
CA ARG A 189 28.05 -4.90 -14.69
C ARG A 189 28.54 -3.75 -15.55
N SER A 190 27.63 -2.95 -16.09
CA SER A 190 27.98 -1.67 -16.71
C SER A 190 28.43 -0.64 -15.68
N SER A 191 27.96 -0.79 -14.44
CA SER A 191 28.36 0.03 -13.30
C SER A 191 28.22 -0.76 -11.99
N ASN A 192 28.88 -0.29 -10.92
CA ASN A 192 28.76 -0.86 -9.58
C ASN A 192 27.52 -0.30 -8.83
N THR A 193 26.41 -0.15 -9.54
CA THR A 193 25.20 0.49 -9.01
C THR A 193 24.11 -0.54 -8.76
N ILE A 194 23.59 -0.54 -7.55
CA ILE A 194 22.45 -1.32 -7.13
C ILE A 194 21.24 -0.39 -6.96
N ILE A 195 20.09 -0.84 -7.38
CA ILE A 195 18.83 -0.11 -7.27
C ILE A 195 17.86 -0.95 -6.45
N VAL A 196 17.31 -0.36 -5.42
CA VAL A 196 16.26 -1.01 -4.61
C VAL A 196 14.97 -0.20 -4.77
N ARG A 197 13.89 -0.91 -5.07
CA ARG A 197 12.56 -0.33 -5.31
C ARG A 197 11.54 -1.08 -4.49
N THR A 198 10.61 -0.34 -3.88
CA THR A 198 9.45 -0.92 -3.21
C THR A 198 8.17 -0.56 -3.93
N GLU A 199 7.22 -1.49 -3.91
CA GLU A 199 5.89 -1.37 -4.48
C GLU A 199 4.85 -1.82 -3.45
N ASP A 200 3.65 -1.24 -3.52
CA ASP A 200 2.50 -1.75 -2.77
C ASP A 200 1.92 -3.01 -3.47
N PHE A 201 0.94 -3.65 -2.85
CA PHE A 201 0.28 -4.83 -3.44
C PHE A 201 -0.60 -4.50 -4.67
N GLN A 202 -0.79 -3.23 -4.99
CA GLN A 202 -1.47 -2.80 -6.20
C GLN A 202 -0.49 -2.58 -7.36
N GLY A 203 0.82 -2.73 -7.12
CA GLY A 203 1.88 -2.55 -8.11
C GLY A 203 2.32 -1.10 -8.30
N TYR A 204 1.91 -0.18 -7.42
CA TYR A 204 2.39 1.20 -7.49
C TYR A 204 3.73 1.33 -6.79
N ARG A 205 4.66 2.00 -7.48
CA ARG A 205 5.97 2.32 -6.91
C ARG A 205 5.79 3.27 -5.73
N VAL A 206 6.30 2.84 -4.57
CA VAL A 206 6.26 3.63 -3.33
C VAL A 206 7.54 4.44 -3.18
N ARG A 207 8.72 3.78 -3.21
CA ARG A 207 10.02 4.44 -3.04
C ARG A 207 11.08 3.71 -3.88
N GLN A 208 12.12 4.42 -4.29
CA GLN A 208 13.29 3.85 -4.95
C GLN A 208 14.53 4.60 -4.50
N GLU A 209 15.59 3.84 -4.21
CA GLU A 209 16.91 4.38 -3.91
C GLU A 209 17.98 3.72 -4.78
N ILE A 210 19.04 4.49 -5.05
CA ILE A 210 20.15 4.12 -5.89
C ILE A 210 21.42 4.12 -5.04
N TYR A 211 22.12 3.02 -5.04
CA TYR A 211 23.36 2.79 -4.29
C TYR A 211 24.51 2.65 -5.29
N PRO A 212 25.28 3.72 -5.56
CA PRO A 212 26.46 3.66 -6.41
C PRO A 212 27.63 3.00 -5.67
N ASP A 213 28.67 2.66 -6.41
CA ASP A 213 29.98 2.24 -5.91
C ASP A 213 29.95 0.98 -5.01
N ILE A 214 29.02 0.07 -5.30
CA ILE A 214 28.93 -1.24 -4.61
C ILE A 214 29.82 -2.23 -5.33
N ASP A 215 31.12 -2.21 -5.03
CA ASP A 215 32.12 -3.09 -5.63
C ASP A 215 32.03 -4.53 -5.09
N ALA A 216 32.16 -5.53 -5.98
CA ALA A 216 32.29 -6.91 -5.54
C ALA A 216 33.74 -7.19 -5.10
N PHE A 217 33.94 -7.84 -3.96
CA PHE A 217 35.26 -8.38 -3.59
C PHE A 217 35.56 -9.60 -4.41
N ARG A 218 36.68 -9.60 -5.13
CA ARG A 218 37.14 -10.72 -5.93
C ARG A 218 38.47 -11.25 -5.35
N ALA A 219 38.66 -12.57 -5.38
CA ALA A 219 39.89 -13.22 -4.88
C ALA A 219 41.17 -12.69 -5.59
N GLU A 220 41.03 -12.27 -6.84
CA GLU A 220 42.14 -11.70 -7.64
C GLU A 220 42.60 -10.32 -7.13
N GLN A 221 41.79 -9.61 -6.35
CA GLN A 221 42.15 -8.31 -5.76
C GLN A 221 42.90 -8.44 -4.44
N TRP A 222 42.99 -9.64 -3.90
CA TRP A 222 43.77 -9.95 -2.70
C TRP A 222 44.94 -10.86 -3.15
N PRO A 223 46.11 -10.32 -3.47
CA PRO A 223 47.28 -11.14 -3.75
C PRO A 223 47.77 -11.73 -2.42
N MET A 224 47.06 -12.72 -1.91
CA MET A 224 47.56 -13.57 -0.84
C MET A 224 48.62 -14.48 -1.49
N SER A 225 49.86 -14.25 -1.18
CA SER A 225 50.94 -15.15 -1.56
C SER A 225 50.86 -16.42 -0.71
N ALA A 226 51.37 -17.53 -1.20
CA ALA A 226 51.46 -18.77 -0.41
C ALA A 226 52.26 -18.59 0.90
N SER A 227 53.06 -17.54 1.03
CA SER A 227 53.76 -17.15 2.25
C SER A 227 52.83 -16.59 3.32
N ASP A 228 51.70 -16.00 2.96
CA ASP A 228 50.78 -15.39 3.93
C ASP A 228 50.01 -16.44 4.76
N PHE A 229 50.07 -17.74 4.33
CA PHE A 229 49.48 -18.87 5.06
C PHE A 229 50.47 -19.57 6.01
N ASN A 230 51.75 -19.23 5.97
CA ASN A 230 52.76 -19.88 6.79
C ASN A 230 53.00 -19.18 8.14
N ASP A 231 52.38 -18.06 8.38
CA ASP A 231 52.50 -17.28 9.63
C ASP A 231 51.32 -17.51 10.64
N PHE A 232 50.57 -18.59 10.48
CA PHE A 232 49.57 -19.05 11.42
C PHE A 232 49.91 -20.38 12.07
#